data_e054e2fc6a26e91500f13d74a7d16bc2
#
_entry.id   e054e2fc6a26e91500f13d74a7d16bc2
#
_cell.length_a   1.000
_cell.length_b   1.000
_cell.length_c   1.000
_cell.angle_alpha   90.00
_cell.angle_beta   90.00
_cell.angle_gamma   90.00
#
_symmetry.space_group_name_H-M   'P 1'
#
loop_
_entity.id
_entity.type
_entity.pdbx_description
1 polymer ?
#
loop_
_entity_poly.entity_id
_entity_poly.type
_entity_poly.pdbx_seq_one_letter_code
_entity_poly.pdbx_strand_id
1 'polypeptide(L)'
;MAKEIAKASQNELTWKHKIGYAAGDAGGVMTLVLVGSYMTRYITNVLTIPYATLSVLLLIWNIWDMVNDPLMGTLMDKTFAKSTGDRDKFRPWILYSIAPIVLGLIAFFSVPSMLSGFSAVAALFIFKIIYELGYTMMNIGMGSLLGTMATNDPERATLSSARGMGSTVGSLVAMVAVPQILARLGENTQGYFWSAVVCGVLGGLSVFLHYLWTEERNVADKNTDPNDENNKVKFSDIINVFKQNRAFLALSLHSIIIVFGTTIYSQFNAYMYADVLGDISLLSYTSIISMVLTMVILSVAPAIVKRFGGTARVIRGALLIGIVMMASLFAVMVAMDLPAIAFLIVSGVGFAMINLSVQMQWGLVGEAIDYNEYLTGKRTEGAIYGTFSLTRRVGQTISQSLAVLMIGWIGYNPELTNSGLAQADGTIFSIKFMTLLVPAIAALGSWACFKFIWNIEGGLRDKLTLWKDSKTEDVEGFDGK
;
A
#
# COMPACT_ATOMS: atom_id res chain seq x y z
N MET A 1 13.91 -16.14 41.71
CA MET A 1 14.70 -15.03 41.14
C MET A 1 15.53 -15.44 39.91
N ALA A 2 16.57 -16.32 40.01
CA ALA A 2 17.35 -16.73 38.82
C ALA A 2 16.51 -17.47 37.74
N LYS A 3 15.56 -18.34 38.14
CA LYS A 3 14.59 -18.98 37.20
C LYS A 3 13.55 -18.04 36.65
N GLU A 4 13.17 -17.00 37.37
CA GLU A 4 12.24 -15.96 36.89
C GLU A 4 12.95 -14.98 35.95
N ILE A 5 14.21 -14.62 36.23
CA ILE A 5 15.05 -13.82 35.34
C ILE A 5 15.34 -14.62 34.06
N ALA A 6 15.63 -15.93 34.15
CA ALA A 6 15.80 -16.77 32.95
C ALA A 6 14.50 -16.95 32.16
N LYS A 7 13.33 -16.97 32.80
CA LYS A 7 12.02 -17.03 32.15
C LYS A 7 11.62 -15.68 31.55
N ALA A 8 12.02 -14.57 32.19
CA ALA A 8 11.83 -13.21 31.63
C ALA A 8 12.75 -12.98 30.42
N SER A 9 14.01 -13.45 30.45
CA SER A 9 14.91 -13.32 29.28
C SER A 9 14.55 -14.23 28.11
N GLN A 10 13.82 -15.33 28.33
CA GLN A 10 13.24 -16.14 27.25
C GLN A 10 12.02 -15.50 26.58
N ASN A 11 11.47 -14.44 27.16
CA ASN A 11 10.24 -13.79 26.69
C ASN A 11 10.48 -12.43 26.00
N GLU A 12 11.72 -12.04 25.70
CA GLU A 12 12.02 -10.81 24.97
C GLU A 12 12.07 -11.03 23.45
N LEU A 13 11.64 -10.00 22.69
CA LEU A 13 11.76 -9.98 21.24
C LEU A 13 13.23 -10.00 20.80
N THR A 14 13.65 -11.13 20.25
CA THR A 14 14.99 -11.28 19.68
C THR A 14 15.12 -10.61 18.31
N TRP A 15 16.37 -10.41 17.85
CA TRP A 15 16.63 -9.95 16.48
C TRP A 15 16.04 -10.88 15.42
N LYS A 16 16.02 -12.20 15.68
CA LYS A 16 15.37 -13.17 14.78
C LYS A 16 13.88 -12.87 14.59
N HIS A 17 13.17 -12.59 15.67
CA HIS A 17 11.74 -12.24 15.62
C HIS A 17 11.51 -10.96 14.80
N LYS A 18 12.34 -9.92 15.00
CA LYS A 18 12.22 -8.63 14.28
C LYS A 18 12.49 -8.80 12.78
N ILE A 19 13.59 -9.46 12.42
CA ILE A 19 13.94 -9.73 11.01
C ILE A 19 12.95 -10.69 10.38
N GLY A 20 12.54 -11.75 11.09
CA GLY A 20 11.53 -12.67 10.61
C GLY A 20 10.20 -11.97 10.32
N TYR A 21 9.78 -11.07 11.21
CA TYR A 21 8.55 -10.30 11.00
C TYR A 21 8.66 -9.33 9.83
N ALA A 22 9.80 -8.66 9.66
CA ALA A 22 10.09 -7.82 8.50
C ALA A 22 10.09 -8.61 7.19
N ALA A 23 10.67 -9.83 7.19
CA ALA A 23 10.76 -10.68 6.01
C ALA A 23 9.39 -11.09 5.46
N GLY A 24 8.37 -11.29 6.32
CA GLY A 24 7.01 -11.61 5.89
C GLY A 24 6.42 -10.53 4.98
N ASP A 25 6.49 -9.29 5.40
CA ASP A 25 5.96 -8.16 4.62
C ASP A 25 6.83 -7.88 3.38
N ALA A 26 8.15 -8.04 3.49
CA ALA A 26 9.06 -7.93 2.34
C ALA A 26 8.67 -8.91 1.23
N GLY A 27 8.41 -10.17 1.57
CA GLY A 27 8.02 -11.20 0.61
C GLY A 27 6.66 -10.91 -0.05
N GLY A 28 5.66 -10.55 0.75
CA GLY A 28 4.34 -10.21 0.24
C GLY A 28 4.34 -8.98 -0.65
N VAL A 29 4.96 -7.90 -0.19
CA VAL A 29 4.99 -6.63 -0.94
C VAL A 29 5.79 -6.75 -2.23
N MET A 30 6.87 -7.55 -2.26
CA MET A 30 7.62 -7.81 -3.50
C MET A 30 6.72 -8.36 -4.60
N THR A 31 5.87 -9.34 -4.29
CA THR A 31 4.93 -9.92 -5.26
C THR A 31 3.80 -8.95 -5.61
N LEU A 32 3.32 -8.20 -4.62
CA LEU A 32 2.26 -7.20 -4.80
C LEU A 32 2.69 -6.06 -5.74
N VAL A 33 3.94 -5.59 -5.64
CA VAL A 33 4.49 -4.54 -6.51
C VAL A 33 4.58 -5.00 -7.96
N LEU A 34 5.01 -6.24 -8.21
CA LEU A 34 5.01 -6.79 -9.57
C LEU A 34 3.60 -6.80 -10.17
N VAL A 35 2.61 -7.31 -9.44
CA VAL A 35 1.23 -7.33 -9.90
C VAL A 35 0.69 -5.90 -10.04
N GLY A 36 0.86 -5.06 -9.03
CA GLY A 36 0.28 -3.71 -9.01
C GLY A 36 0.83 -2.76 -10.07
N SER A 37 2.10 -2.89 -10.44
CA SER A 37 2.75 -1.95 -11.37
C SER A 37 2.85 -2.48 -12.80
N TYR A 38 2.88 -3.79 -13.01
CA TYR A 38 3.19 -4.37 -14.33
C TYR A 38 2.11 -5.27 -14.91
N MET A 39 1.10 -5.68 -14.13
CA MET A 39 0.01 -6.54 -14.60
C MET A 39 -0.74 -5.95 -15.78
N THR A 40 -1.09 -4.66 -15.71
CA THR A 40 -1.81 -3.97 -16.78
C THR A 40 -1.05 -4.05 -18.11
N ARG A 41 0.24 -3.71 -18.08
CA ARG A 41 1.09 -3.70 -19.27
C ARG A 41 1.30 -5.13 -19.82
N TYR A 42 1.45 -6.14 -18.95
CA TYR A 42 1.48 -7.55 -19.38
C TYR A 42 0.20 -7.97 -20.12
N ILE A 43 -0.96 -7.67 -19.53
CA ILE A 43 -2.26 -8.06 -20.09
C ILE A 43 -2.54 -7.34 -21.41
N THR A 44 -2.19 -6.05 -21.52
CA THR A 44 -2.49 -5.24 -22.71
C THR A 44 -1.46 -5.41 -23.82
N ASN A 45 -0.16 -5.50 -23.49
CA ASN A 45 0.91 -5.50 -24.50
C ASN A 45 1.31 -6.92 -24.92
N VAL A 46 1.32 -7.89 -23.97
CA VAL A 46 1.72 -9.27 -24.28
C VAL A 46 0.53 -10.13 -24.65
N LEU A 47 -0.57 -10.03 -23.88
CA LEU A 47 -1.78 -10.83 -24.14
C LEU A 47 -2.75 -10.14 -25.11
N THR A 48 -2.54 -8.86 -25.43
CA THR A 48 -3.39 -8.05 -26.32
C THR A 48 -4.87 -8.06 -25.93
N ILE A 49 -5.17 -8.18 -24.63
CA ILE A 49 -6.55 -8.15 -24.12
C ILE A 49 -7.05 -6.71 -24.13
N PRO A 50 -8.27 -6.45 -24.64
CA PRO A 50 -8.84 -5.12 -24.70
C PRO A 50 -8.95 -4.46 -23.32
N TYR A 51 -8.66 -3.14 -23.25
CA TYR A 51 -8.71 -2.35 -22.01
C TYR A 51 -10.07 -2.42 -21.30
N ALA A 52 -11.16 -2.44 -22.06
CA ALA A 52 -12.51 -2.58 -21.51
C ALA A 52 -12.68 -3.91 -20.76
N THR A 53 -12.20 -5.02 -21.34
CA THR A 53 -12.24 -6.35 -20.69
C THR A 53 -11.39 -6.34 -19.42
N LEU A 54 -10.19 -5.79 -19.47
CA LEU A 54 -9.31 -5.68 -18.30
C LEU A 54 -9.92 -4.82 -17.20
N SER A 55 -10.55 -3.71 -17.54
CA SER A 55 -11.23 -2.84 -16.55
C SER A 55 -12.33 -3.59 -15.81
N VAL A 56 -13.13 -4.40 -16.52
CA VAL A 56 -14.16 -5.26 -15.90
C VAL A 56 -13.53 -6.32 -14.99
N LEU A 57 -12.45 -6.98 -15.46
CA LEU A 57 -11.72 -7.94 -14.63
C LEU A 57 -11.20 -7.33 -13.35
N LEU A 58 -10.62 -6.12 -13.42
CA LEU A 58 -10.14 -5.38 -12.24
C LEU A 58 -11.27 -5.07 -11.26
N LEU A 59 -12.45 -4.68 -11.74
CA LEU A 59 -13.61 -4.45 -10.87
C LEU A 59 -14.02 -5.74 -10.15
N ILE A 60 -14.09 -6.86 -10.87
CA ILE A 60 -14.47 -8.16 -10.28
C ILE A 60 -13.42 -8.62 -9.26
N TRP A 61 -12.13 -8.49 -9.55
CA TRP A 61 -11.05 -8.85 -8.62
C TRP A 61 -11.07 -7.99 -7.36
N ASN A 62 -11.28 -6.67 -7.49
CA ASN A 62 -11.36 -5.79 -6.32
C ASN A 62 -12.61 -6.08 -5.44
N ILE A 63 -13.74 -6.46 -6.07
CA ILE A 63 -14.93 -6.92 -5.32
C ILE A 63 -14.62 -8.25 -4.61
N TRP A 64 -13.92 -9.17 -5.29
CA TRP A 64 -13.47 -10.41 -4.68
C TRP A 64 -12.59 -10.17 -3.45
N ASP A 65 -11.62 -9.25 -3.52
CA ASP A 65 -10.76 -8.91 -2.39
C ASP A 65 -11.55 -8.40 -1.18
N MET A 66 -12.58 -7.58 -1.41
CA MET A 66 -13.44 -7.07 -0.34
C MET A 66 -14.21 -8.20 0.38
N VAL A 67 -14.53 -9.27 -0.32
CA VAL A 67 -15.24 -10.44 0.23
C VAL A 67 -14.26 -11.47 0.81
N ASN A 68 -13.13 -11.67 0.16
CA ASN A 68 -12.12 -12.66 0.52
C ASN A 68 -11.50 -12.40 1.90
N ASP A 69 -11.19 -11.15 2.24
CA ASP A 69 -10.55 -10.80 3.52
C ASP A 69 -11.38 -11.25 4.75
N PRO A 70 -12.69 -10.90 4.87
CA PRO A 70 -13.53 -11.36 5.97
C PRO A 70 -13.76 -12.87 5.98
N LEU A 71 -13.90 -13.48 4.78
CA LEU A 71 -14.08 -14.93 4.66
C LEU A 71 -12.85 -15.67 5.18
N MET A 72 -11.65 -15.24 4.80
CA MET A 72 -10.40 -15.86 5.22
C MET A 72 -10.18 -15.71 6.73
N GLY A 73 -10.43 -14.52 7.30
CA GLY A 73 -10.36 -14.32 8.75
C GLY A 73 -11.30 -15.26 9.51
N THR A 74 -12.56 -15.36 9.04
CA THR A 74 -13.55 -16.28 9.63
C THR A 74 -13.14 -17.75 9.51
N LEU A 75 -12.53 -18.14 8.37
CA LEU A 75 -12.05 -19.49 8.13
C LEU A 75 -10.91 -19.85 9.09
N MET A 76 -9.96 -18.92 9.29
CA MET A 76 -8.86 -19.08 10.25
C MET A 76 -9.37 -19.30 11.67
N ASP A 77 -10.33 -18.46 12.11
CA ASP A 77 -10.92 -18.57 13.45
C ASP A 77 -11.70 -19.86 13.64
N LYS A 78 -12.55 -20.26 12.67
CA LYS A 78 -13.30 -21.53 12.73
C LYS A 78 -12.40 -22.75 12.72
N THR A 79 -11.30 -22.71 11.97
CA THR A 79 -10.35 -23.82 11.90
C THR A 79 -9.62 -23.97 13.22
N PHE A 80 -9.23 -22.85 13.83
CA PHE A 80 -8.59 -22.86 15.14
C PHE A 80 -9.54 -23.36 16.25
N ALA A 81 -10.79 -22.91 16.28
CA ALA A 81 -11.80 -23.34 17.27
C ALA A 81 -12.03 -24.86 17.24
N LYS A 82 -11.80 -25.53 16.10
CA LYS A 82 -11.92 -26.99 15.95
C LYS A 82 -10.61 -27.74 16.29
N SER A 83 -9.50 -27.04 16.44
CA SER A 83 -8.21 -27.68 16.71
C SER A 83 -8.10 -28.04 18.19
N THR A 84 -7.67 -29.27 18.47
CA THR A 84 -7.36 -29.74 19.84
C THR A 84 -5.88 -29.58 20.10
N GLY A 85 -5.51 -28.92 21.19
CA GLY A 85 -4.14 -28.80 21.68
C GLY A 85 -3.52 -27.43 21.53
N ASP A 86 -2.29 -27.29 22.00
CA ASP A 86 -1.50 -26.05 22.04
C ASP A 86 -0.87 -25.76 20.66
N ARG A 87 -1.71 -25.50 19.64
CA ARG A 87 -1.28 -25.24 18.28
C ARG A 87 -1.29 -23.75 17.97
N ASP A 88 -0.33 -23.33 17.17
CA ASP A 88 -0.31 -21.99 16.60
C ASP A 88 -1.59 -21.72 15.77
N LYS A 89 -2.19 -20.55 15.94
CA LYS A 89 -3.41 -20.15 15.25
C LYS A 89 -3.13 -19.61 13.83
N PHE A 90 -2.13 -18.75 13.70
CA PHE A 90 -1.88 -17.97 12.47
C PHE A 90 -0.70 -18.49 11.66
N ARG A 91 0.35 -19.00 12.30
CA ARG A 91 1.57 -19.47 11.62
C ARG A 91 1.33 -20.57 10.56
N PRO A 92 0.47 -21.57 10.75
CA PRO A 92 0.21 -22.57 9.72
C PRO A 92 -0.33 -21.95 8.42
N TRP A 93 -1.18 -20.91 8.52
CA TRP A 93 -1.74 -20.22 7.36
C TRP A 93 -0.68 -19.45 6.59
N ILE A 94 0.31 -18.86 7.29
CA ILE A 94 1.46 -18.21 6.67
C ILE A 94 2.28 -19.22 5.87
N LEU A 95 2.51 -20.42 6.41
CA LEU A 95 3.20 -21.48 5.66
C LEU A 95 2.42 -21.94 4.43
N TYR A 96 1.12 -22.19 4.58
CA TYR A 96 0.27 -22.62 3.47
C TYR A 96 0.09 -21.55 2.38
N SER A 97 0.26 -20.28 2.71
CA SER A 97 0.15 -19.17 1.75
C SER A 97 1.27 -19.14 0.72
N ILE A 98 2.44 -19.74 1.02
CA ILE A 98 3.63 -19.68 0.16
C ILE A 98 3.35 -20.30 -1.22
N ALA A 99 2.76 -21.49 -1.25
CA ALA A 99 2.50 -22.18 -2.49
C ALA A 99 1.55 -21.40 -3.43
N PRO A 100 0.36 -20.95 -3.00
CA PRO A 100 -0.52 -20.17 -3.87
C PRO A 100 0.06 -18.79 -4.24
N ILE A 101 0.85 -18.14 -3.39
CA ILE A 101 1.55 -16.90 -3.76
C ILE A 101 2.55 -17.16 -4.89
N VAL A 102 3.45 -18.12 -4.71
CA VAL A 102 4.53 -18.38 -5.68
C VAL A 102 3.98 -18.96 -6.97
N LEU A 103 3.25 -20.06 -6.88
CA LEU A 103 2.74 -20.77 -8.06
C LEU A 103 1.64 -19.96 -8.76
N GLY A 104 0.76 -19.31 -8.02
CA GLY A 104 -0.28 -18.44 -8.57
C GLY A 104 0.33 -17.27 -9.34
N LEU A 105 1.36 -16.60 -8.77
CA LEU A 105 2.06 -15.50 -9.43
C LEU A 105 2.77 -15.94 -10.72
N ILE A 106 3.54 -17.03 -10.67
CA ILE A 106 4.27 -17.54 -11.83
C ILE A 106 3.27 -18.00 -12.91
N ALA A 107 2.23 -18.71 -12.53
CA ALA A 107 1.20 -19.16 -13.48
C ALA A 107 0.42 -17.97 -14.08
N PHE A 108 0.15 -16.92 -13.30
CA PHE A 108 -0.51 -15.71 -13.78
C PHE A 108 0.28 -15.01 -14.90
N PHE A 109 1.62 -14.94 -14.79
CA PHE A 109 2.47 -14.30 -15.79
C PHE A 109 3.02 -15.25 -16.86
N SER A 110 2.55 -16.52 -16.93
CA SER A 110 2.99 -17.49 -17.93
C SER A 110 1.84 -18.19 -18.65
N VAL A 111 0.95 -18.85 -17.93
CA VAL A 111 -0.08 -19.72 -18.55
C VAL A 111 -1.01 -18.98 -19.52
N PRO A 112 -1.50 -17.75 -19.23
CA PRO A 112 -2.40 -17.04 -20.14
C PRO A 112 -1.79 -16.79 -21.52
N SER A 113 -0.47 -16.59 -21.60
CA SER A 113 0.23 -16.36 -22.88
C SER A 113 0.34 -17.60 -23.76
N MET A 114 0.08 -18.80 -23.21
CA MET A 114 0.02 -20.08 -23.95
C MET A 114 -1.40 -20.39 -24.47
N LEU A 115 -2.36 -19.55 -24.13
CA LEU A 115 -3.78 -19.70 -24.44
C LEU A 115 -4.27 -18.55 -25.30
N SER A 116 -5.48 -18.68 -25.87
CA SER A 116 -6.07 -17.63 -26.71
C SER A 116 -7.55 -17.40 -26.36
N GLY A 117 -8.03 -16.19 -26.67
CA GLY A 117 -9.44 -15.83 -26.49
C GLY A 117 -9.94 -15.99 -25.05
N PHE A 118 -11.10 -16.58 -24.89
CA PHE A 118 -11.74 -16.76 -23.57
C PHE A 118 -10.90 -17.59 -22.59
N SER A 119 -10.16 -18.60 -23.06
CA SER A 119 -9.33 -19.45 -22.19
C SER A 119 -8.16 -18.68 -21.57
N ALA A 120 -7.57 -17.70 -22.26
CA ALA A 120 -6.56 -16.82 -21.71
C ALA A 120 -7.13 -15.92 -20.60
N VAL A 121 -8.31 -15.35 -20.82
CA VAL A 121 -9.03 -14.53 -19.81
C VAL A 121 -9.42 -15.38 -18.60
N ALA A 122 -9.91 -16.59 -18.80
CA ALA A 122 -10.26 -17.51 -17.71
C ALA A 122 -9.02 -17.90 -16.88
N ALA A 123 -7.88 -18.18 -17.54
CA ALA A 123 -6.63 -18.48 -16.87
C ALA A 123 -6.13 -17.28 -16.03
N LEU A 124 -6.17 -16.07 -16.59
CA LEU A 124 -5.88 -14.83 -15.83
C LEU A 124 -6.73 -14.74 -14.57
N PHE A 125 -8.03 -14.94 -14.72
CA PHE A 125 -8.97 -14.84 -13.60
C PHE A 125 -8.66 -15.87 -12.50
N ILE A 126 -8.46 -17.13 -12.89
CA ILE A 126 -8.20 -18.22 -11.95
C ILE A 126 -6.87 -17.99 -11.20
N PHE A 127 -5.78 -17.73 -11.93
CA PHE A 127 -4.47 -17.58 -11.30
C PHE A 127 -4.34 -16.33 -10.46
N LYS A 128 -5.04 -15.25 -10.82
CA LYS A 128 -5.14 -14.05 -9.98
C LYS A 128 -5.85 -14.36 -8.66
N ILE A 129 -6.96 -15.08 -8.68
CA ILE A 129 -7.67 -15.52 -7.46
C ILE A 129 -6.78 -16.42 -6.60
N ILE A 130 -6.07 -17.38 -7.19
CA ILE A 130 -5.16 -18.28 -6.45
C ILE A 130 -4.06 -17.45 -5.75
N TYR A 131 -3.45 -16.51 -6.47
CA TYR A 131 -2.44 -15.61 -5.92
C TYR A 131 -3.01 -14.77 -4.76
N GLU A 132 -4.19 -14.18 -4.95
CA GLU A 132 -4.82 -13.32 -3.93
C GLU A 132 -5.26 -14.08 -2.70
N LEU A 133 -5.79 -15.28 -2.84
CA LEU A 133 -6.06 -16.15 -1.70
C LEU A 133 -4.80 -16.37 -0.86
N GLY A 134 -3.68 -16.70 -1.50
CA GLY A 134 -2.40 -16.83 -0.82
C GLY A 134 -1.96 -15.54 -0.15
N TYR A 135 -2.04 -14.41 -0.85
CA TYR A 135 -1.66 -13.11 -0.31
C TYR A 135 -2.52 -12.71 0.90
N THR A 136 -3.84 -12.91 0.83
CA THR A 136 -4.76 -12.64 1.94
C THR A 136 -4.48 -13.56 3.13
N MET A 137 -4.23 -14.86 2.92
CA MET A 137 -3.83 -15.79 3.98
C MET A 137 -2.57 -15.30 4.72
N MET A 138 -1.55 -14.90 3.97
CA MET A 138 -0.32 -14.36 4.53
C MET A 138 -0.57 -13.04 5.28
N ASN A 139 -1.24 -12.08 4.65
CA ASN A 139 -1.42 -10.73 5.19
C ASN A 139 -2.26 -10.70 6.47
N ILE A 140 -3.38 -11.46 6.51
CA ILE A 140 -4.21 -11.59 7.71
C ILE A 140 -3.47 -12.38 8.78
N GLY A 141 -2.82 -13.51 8.43
CA GLY A 141 -2.04 -14.30 9.34
C GLY A 141 -0.93 -13.49 10.01
N MET A 142 -0.19 -12.73 9.21
CA MET A 142 0.89 -11.87 9.69
C MET A 142 0.40 -10.69 10.52
N GLY A 143 -0.71 -10.03 10.09
CA GLY A 143 -1.32 -8.94 10.85
C GLY A 143 -1.83 -9.39 12.22
N SER A 144 -2.46 -10.57 12.28
CA SER A 144 -2.96 -11.16 13.51
C SER A 144 -1.84 -11.70 14.42
N LEU A 145 -0.76 -12.20 13.83
CA LEU A 145 0.43 -12.65 14.54
C LEU A 145 1.09 -11.51 15.35
N LEU A 146 0.94 -10.25 14.93
CA LEU A 146 1.43 -9.10 15.69
C LEU A 146 0.90 -9.07 17.12
N GLY A 147 -0.40 -9.30 17.29
CA GLY A 147 -1.06 -9.30 18.61
C GLY A 147 -0.62 -10.46 19.48
N THR A 148 -0.43 -11.66 18.90
CA THR A 148 -0.01 -12.85 19.64
C THR A 148 1.50 -12.93 19.86
N MET A 149 2.29 -12.21 19.07
CA MET A 149 3.75 -12.16 19.15
C MET A 149 4.24 -11.10 20.13
N ALA A 150 3.59 -9.93 20.18
CA ALA A 150 3.94 -8.84 21.09
C ALA A 150 3.25 -8.98 22.45
N THR A 151 4.01 -8.82 23.53
CA THR A 151 3.51 -8.91 24.90
C THR A 151 3.24 -7.55 25.55
N ASN A 152 3.72 -6.45 24.91
CA ASN A 152 3.58 -5.08 25.39
C ASN A 152 3.59 -4.08 24.23
N ASP A 153 3.22 -2.83 24.50
CA ASP A 153 3.15 -1.77 23.49
C ASP A 153 4.48 -1.41 22.82
N PRO A 154 5.63 -1.34 23.52
CA PRO A 154 6.94 -1.18 22.90
C PRO A 154 7.30 -2.29 21.92
N GLU A 155 6.96 -3.54 22.20
CA GLU A 155 7.15 -4.66 21.27
C GLU A 155 6.25 -4.54 20.04
N ARG A 156 4.98 -4.16 20.23
CA ARG A 156 4.05 -3.89 19.12
C ARG A 156 4.58 -2.80 18.20
N ALA A 157 5.07 -1.70 18.75
CA ALA A 157 5.68 -0.61 17.99
C ALA A 157 6.94 -1.07 17.22
N THR A 158 7.78 -1.89 17.86
CA THR A 158 8.99 -2.46 17.26
C THR A 158 8.67 -3.37 16.08
N LEU A 159 7.69 -4.28 16.23
CA LEU A 159 7.26 -5.17 15.16
C LEU A 159 6.58 -4.41 14.02
N SER A 160 5.76 -3.41 14.33
CA SER A 160 5.14 -2.54 13.32
C SER A 160 6.20 -1.78 12.51
N SER A 161 7.25 -1.27 13.16
CA SER A 161 8.39 -0.63 12.49
C SER A 161 9.17 -1.62 11.62
N ALA A 162 9.43 -2.84 12.12
CA ALA A 162 10.08 -3.90 11.38
C ALA A 162 9.27 -4.28 10.12
N ARG A 163 7.93 -4.36 10.24
CA ARG A 163 7.02 -4.55 9.12
C ARG A 163 7.18 -3.47 8.05
N GLY A 164 7.15 -2.20 8.44
CA GLY A 164 7.34 -1.08 7.50
C GLY A 164 8.70 -1.11 6.79
N MET A 165 9.78 -1.47 7.50
CA MET A 165 11.10 -1.67 6.90
C MET A 165 11.09 -2.84 5.90
N GLY A 166 10.46 -3.96 6.26
CA GLY A 166 10.30 -5.11 5.37
C GLY A 166 9.55 -4.77 4.09
N SER A 167 8.40 -4.11 4.21
CA SER A 167 7.60 -3.59 3.09
C SER A 167 8.45 -2.73 2.14
N THR A 168 9.25 -1.86 2.71
CA THR A 168 10.16 -0.97 1.99
C THR A 168 11.21 -1.75 1.19
N VAL A 169 11.87 -2.72 1.82
CA VAL A 169 12.88 -3.58 1.16
C VAL A 169 12.24 -4.43 0.05
N GLY A 170 11.08 -5.03 0.31
CA GLY A 170 10.35 -5.81 -0.69
C GLY A 170 9.95 -4.99 -1.92
N SER A 171 9.44 -3.77 -1.68
CA SER A 171 9.13 -2.83 -2.75
C SER A 171 10.36 -2.47 -3.57
N LEU A 172 11.48 -2.17 -2.91
CA LEU A 172 12.74 -1.82 -3.57
C LEU A 172 13.24 -2.94 -4.48
N VAL A 173 13.26 -4.18 -3.96
CA VAL A 173 13.71 -5.33 -4.75
C VAL A 173 12.87 -5.49 -6.01
N ALA A 174 11.54 -5.44 -5.92
CA ALA A 174 10.66 -5.56 -7.08
C ALA A 174 10.82 -4.38 -8.06
N MET A 175 10.84 -3.15 -7.55
CA MET A 175 10.96 -1.93 -8.36
C MET A 175 12.31 -1.81 -9.07
N VAL A 176 13.36 -2.47 -8.58
CA VAL A 176 14.67 -2.52 -9.23
C VAL A 176 14.79 -3.72 -10.15
N ALA A 177 14.43 -4.91 -9.66
CA ALA A 177 14.67 -6.15 -10.41
C ALA A 177 13.79 -6.25 -11.66
N VAL A 178 12.49 -5.93 -11.55
CA VAL A 178 11.55 -6.14 -12.66
C VAL A 178 11.89 -5.31 -13.89
N PRO A 179 12.11 -3.97 -13.83
CA PRO A 179 12.52 -3.21 -15.02
C PRO A 179 13.82 -3.68 -15.63
N GLN A 180 14.79 -4.10 -14.81
CA GLN A 180 16.07 -4.61 -15.30
C GLN A 180 15.93 -5.95 -16.02
N ILE A 181 15.03 -6.82 -15.55
CA ILE A 181 14.72 -8.09 -16.24
C ILE A 181 14.03 -7.80 -17.58
N LEU A 182 13.01 -6.92 -17.56
CA LEU A 182 12.27 -6.55 -18.78
C LEU A 182 13.17 -5.86 -19.82
N ALA A 183 14.08 -5.00 -19.38
CA ALA A 183 15.05 -4.34 -20.28
C ALA A 183 15.99 -5.35 -20.97
N ARG A 184 16.39 -6.44 -20.28
CA ARG A 184 17.32 -7.45 -20.82
C ARG A 184 16.65 -8.55 -21.63
N LEU A 185 15.48 -9.01 -21.21
CA LEU A 185 14.76 -10.14 -21.82
C LEU A 185 13.64 -9.68 -22.76
N GLY A 186 13.33 -8.38 -22.77
CA GLY A 186 12.21 -7.80 -23.51
C GLY A 186 10.92 -7.81 -22.71
N GLU A 187 10.01 -6.90 -23.08
CA GLU A 187 8.64 -6.84 -22.54
C GLU A 187 7.73 -7.86 -23.22
N ASN A 188 8.06 -9.13 -23.07
CA ASN A 188 7.38 -10.27 -23.65
C ASN A 188 7.10 -11.34 -22.59
N THR A 189 6.54 -12.48 -23.00
CA THR A 189 6.22 -13.59 -22.09
C THR A 189 7.43 -14.03 -21.24
N GLN A 190 8.63 -14.08 -21.83
CA GLN A 190 9.85 -14.49 -21.12
C GLN A 190 10.26 -13.47 -20.04
N GLY A 191 10.24 -12.18 -20.37
CA GLY A 191 10.57 -11.13 -19.41
C GLY A 191 9.64 -11.12 -18.20
N TYR A 192 8.34 -11.24 -18.44
CA TYR A 192 7.34 -11.31 -17.35
C TYR A 192 7.40 -12.61 -16.57
N PHE A 193 7.61 -13.74 -17.23
CA PHE A 193 7.81 -15.04 -16.57
C PHE A 193 8.98 -14.99 -15.59
N TRP A 194 10.17 -14.54 -16.03
CA TRP A 194 11.33 -14.45 -15.16
C TRP A 194 11.18 -13.41 -14.04
N SER A 195 10.47 -12.31 -14.31
CA SER A 195 10.13 -11.34 -13.26
C SER A 195 9.24 -11.98 -12.18
N ALA A 196 8.25 -12.80 -12.58
CA ALA A 196 7.40 -13.54 -11.67
C ALA A 196 8.15 -14.63 -10.90
N VAL A 197 9.07 -15.34 -11.56
CA VAL A 197 9.94 -16.34 -10.89
C VAL A 197 10.82 -15.66 -9.83
N VAL A 198 11.50 -14.58 -10.17
CA VAL A 198 12.39 -13.87 -9.23
C VAL A 198 11.59 -13.31 -8.04
N CYS A 199 10.53 -12.55 -8.30
CA CYS A 199 9.71 -11.98 -7.23
C CYS A 199 8.97 -13.06 -6.43
N GLY A 200 8.45 -14.09 -7.09
CA GLY A 200 7.73 -15.19 -6.46
C GLY A 200 8.63 -16.05 -5.57
N VAL A 201 9.79 -16.48 -6.08
CA VAL A 201 10.72 -17.33 -5.31
C VAL A 201 11.35 -16.55 -4.16
N LEU A 202 11.88 -15.34 -4.40
CA LEU A 202 12.44 -14.52 -3.32
C LEU A 202 11.36 -14.13 -2.31
N GLY A 203 10.15 -13.79 -2.78
CA GLY A 203 9.01 -13.52 -1.93
C GLY A 203 8.61 -14.71 -1.08
N GLY A 204 8.48 -15.90 -1.69
CA GLY A 204 8.18 -17.14 -0.99
C GLY A 204 9.23 -17.53 0.05
N LEU A 205 10.53 -17.39 -0.29
CA LEU A 205 11.62 -17.61 0.66
C LEU A 205 11.57 -16.63 1.84
N SER A 206 11.23 -15.37 1.58
CA SER A 206 11.06 -14.36 2.64
C SER A 206 9.90 -14.68 3.56
N VAL A 207 8.75 -15.12 3.02
CA VAL A 207 7.60 -15.58 3.82
C VAL A 207 7.94 -16.86 4.59
N PHE A 208 8.72 -17.77 4.00
CA PHE A 208 9.21 -18.95 4.70
C PHE A 208 10.14 -18.60 5.86
N LEU A 209 11.04 -17.63 5.67
CA LEU A 209 11.89 -17.10 6.74
C LEU A 209 11.05 -16.48 7.86
N HIS A 210 9.99 -15.76 7.51
CA HIS A 210 9.02 -15.25 8.48
C HIS A 210 8.41 -16.37 9.30
N TYR A 211 7.93 -17.45 8.68
CA TYR A 211 7.40 -18.62 9.37
C TYR A 211 8.43 -19.25 10.32
N LEU A 212 9.69 -19.37 9.90
CA LEU A 212 10.75 -20.01 10.72
C LEU A 212 11.18 -19.15 11.92
N TRP A 213 11.15 -17.81 11.79
CA TRP A 213 11.73 -16.90 12.78
C TRP A 213 10.69 -16.15 13.62
N THR A 214 9.41 -16.46 13.48
CA THR A 214 8.34 -15.90 14.29
C THR A 214 7.65 -16.99 15.09
N GLU A 215 7.04 -16.61 16.22
CA GLU A 215 6.31 -17.52 17.10
C GLU A 215 5.13 -16.80 17.77
N GLU A 216 4.10 -17.55 18.14
CA GLU A 216 2.95 -17.05 18.89
C GLU A 216 3.24 -17.14 20.39
N ARG A 217 3.57 -16.03 21.05
CA ARG A 217 4.05 -15.94 22.44
C ARG A 217 2.93 -15.69 23.45
N ASN A 218 1.87 -14.97 23.03
CA ASN A 218 0.76 -14.60 23.91
C ASN A 218 -0.45 -15.51 23.69
N VAL A 219 -0.68 -16.43 24.63
CA VAL A 219 -1.76 -17.43 24.57
C VAL A 219 -3.13 -16.81 24.90
N ALA A 220 -3.18 -15.72 25.69
CA ALA A 220 -4.43 -15.10 26.15
C ALA A 220 -5.25 -14.50 24.98
N ASP A 221 -4.59 -13.98 23.95
CA ASP A 221 -5.25 -13.43 22.76
C ASP A 221 -5.81 -14.52 21.82
N LYS A 222 -5.51 -15.80 22.05
CA LYS A 222 -6.06 -16.92 21.29
C LYS A 222 -7.57 -17.14 21.53
N ASN A 223 -8.11 -16.62 22.64
CA ASN A 223 -9.49 -16.83 23.09
C ASN A 223 -10.43 -15.63 22.88
N THR A 224 -10.02 -14.63 22.10
CA THR A 224 -10.89 -13.47 21.80
C THR A 224 -12.09 -13.94 20.97
N ASP A 225 -13.30 -13.76 21.48
CA ASP A 225 -14.54 -14.17 20.79
C ASP A 225 -14.74 -13.27 19.56
N PRO A 226 -14.74 -13.84 18.34
CA PRO A 226 -15.00 -13.06 17.11
C PRO A 226 -16.40 -12.48 17.03
N ASN A 227 -17.33 -12.89 17.92
CA ASN A 227 -18.72 -12.47 17.94
C ASN A 227 -19.04 -11.39 18.99
N ASP A 228 -18.01 -10.77 19.59
CA ASP A 228 -18.24 -9.68 20.54
C ASP A 228 -18.99 -8.53 19.84
N GLU A 229 -20.27 -8.36 20.20
CA GLU A 229 -21.18 -7.37 19.59
C GLU A 229 -20.71 -5.93 19.74
N ASN A 230 -19.80 -5.66 20.69
CA ASN A 230 -19.23 -4.34 20.92
C ASN A 230 -18.28 -3.88 19.78
N ASN A 231 -17.83 -4.79 18.91
CA ASN A 231 -16.94 -4.47 17.77
C ASN A 231 -17.69 -4.30 16.43
N LYS A 232 -19.03 -4.45 16.40
CA LYS A 232 -19.80 -4.25 15.16
C LYS A 232 -20.04 -2.77 14.90
N VAL A 233 -19.27 -2.21 13.98
CA VAL A 233 -19.49 -0.86 13.44
C VAL A 233 -20.81 -0.84 12.67
N LYS A 234 -21.78 -0.06 13.13
CA LYS A 234 -23.05 0.14 12.41
C LYS A 234 -22.84 1.15 11.28
N PHE A 235 -23.48 0.94 10.15
CA PHE A 235 -23.40 1.87 9.01
C PHE A 235 -23.83 3.31 9.37
N SER A 236 -24.76 3.44 10.31
CA SER A 236 -25.16 4.74 10.88
C SER A 236 -24.01 5.48 11.56
N ASP A 237 -23.10 4.75 12.23
CA ASP A 237 -21.97 5.34 12.96
C ASP A 237 -20.96 5.93 11.96
N ILE A 238 -20.75 5.25 10.84
CA ILE A 238 -19.91 5.73 9.73
C ILE A 238 -20.45 7.06 9.18
N ILE A 239 -21.75 7.13 8.87
CA ILE A 239 -22.38 8.37 8.36
C ILE A 239 -22.27 9.51 9.37
N ASN A 240 -22.43 9.23 10.65
CA ASN A 240 -22.34 10.24 11.70
C ASN A 240 -20.92 10.78 11.84
N VAL A 241 -19.89 9.94 11.74
CA VAL A 241 -18.49 10.40 11.76
C VAL A 241 -18.22 11.36 10.59
N PHE A 242 -18.67 11.06 9.37
CA PHE A 242 -18.51 11.96 8.23
C PHE A 242 -19.22 13.30 8.41
N LYS A 243 -20.37 13.32 9.05
CA LYS A 243 -21.16 14.56 9.27
C LYS A 243 -20.59 15.44 10.37
N GLN A 244 -20.07 14.86 11.42
CA GLN A 244 -19.68 15.57 12.64
C GLN A 244 -18.18 15.89 12.69
N ASN A 245 -17.34 15.00 12.15
CA ASN A 245 -15.90 15.13 12.19
C ASN A 245 -15.34 15.68 10.86
N ARG A 246 -15.21 17.00 10.83
CA ARG A 246 -14.71 17.71 9.65
C ARG A 246 -13.26 17.33 9.28
N ALA A 247 -12.41 17.04 10.27
CA ALA A 247 -11.06 16.58 10.04
C ALA A 247 -11.04 15.19 9.38
N PHE A 248 -11.91 14.29 9.82
CA PHE A 248 -12.07 12.97 9.21
C PHE A 248 -12.58 13.06 7.76
N LEU A 249 -13.52 13.96 7.48
CA LEU A 249 -13.99 14.22 6.11
C LEU A 249 -12.84 14.70 5.21
N ALA A 250 -12.03 15.65 5.68
CA ALA A 250 -10.87 16.14 4.94
C ALA A 250 -9.88 15.03 4.61
N LEU A 251 -9.58 14.19 5.61
CA LEU A 251 -8.66 13.06 5.48
C LEU A 251 -9.17 11.99 4.52
N SER A 252 -10.46 11.68 4.56
CA SER A 252 -11.10 10.71 3.66
C SER A 252 -11.10 11.18 2.21
N LEU A 253 -11.45 12.45 1.96
CA LEU A 253 -11.40 13.04 0.63
C LEU A 253 -9.97 13.10 0.11
N HIS A 254 -9.01 13.55 0.94
CA HIS A 254 -7.59 13.50 0.62
C HIS A 254 -7.17 12.10 0.18
N SER A 255 -7.53 11.09 0.97
CA SER A 255 -7.12 9.70 0.70
C SER A 255 -7.62 9.19 -0.65
N ILE A 256 -8.88 9.46 -1.01
CA ILE A 256 -9.43 9.08 -2.32
C ILE A 256 -8.67 9.79 -3.46
N ILE A 257 -8.53 11.12 -3.34
CA ILE A 257 -7.94 11.95 -4.39
C ILE A 257 -6.46 11.61 -4.59
N ILE A 258 -5.70 11.46 -3.50
CA ILE A 258 -4.26 11.19 -3.59
C ILE A 258 -3.98 9.77 -4.08
N VAL A 259 -4.78 8.78 -3.66
CA VAL A 259 -4.68 7.42 -4.16
C VAL A 259 -4.96 7.36 -5.65
N PHE A 260 -5.94 8.12 -6.14
CA PHE A 260 -6.17 8.27 -7.58
C PHE A 260 -4.93 8.78 -8.30
N GLY A 261 -4.36 9.91 -7.88
CA GLY A 261 -3.17 10.49 -8.50
C GLY A 261 -1.96 9.57 -8.48
N THR A 262 -1.68 8.92 -7.34
CA THR A 262 -0.55 8.00 -7.21
C THR A 262 -0.74 6.71 -7.99
N THR A 263 -1.97 6.22 -8.14
CA THR A 263 -2.28 5.07 -8.99
C THR A 263 -2.07 5.38 -10.46
N ILE A 264 -2.56 6.54 -10.94
CA ILE A 264 -2.33 6.99 -12.31
C ILE A 264 -0.82 7.13 -12.58
N TYR A 265 -0.07 7.80 -11.70
CA TYR A 265 1.38 7.88 -11.81
C TYR A 265 2.03 6.51 -11.95
N SER A 266 1.71 5.59 -11.04
CA SER A 266 2.30 4.24 -11.03
C SER A 266 2.04 3.47 -12.33
N GLN A 267 0.82 3.57 -12.86
CA GLN A 267 0.44 2.87 -14.10
C GLN A 267 1.08 3.51 -15.35
N PHE A 268 1.02 4.83 -15.47
CA PHE A 268 1.52 5.53 -16.65
C PHE A 268 3.04 5.71 -16.66
N ASN A 269 3.69 5.63 -15.51
CA ASN A 269 5.14 5.80 -15.42
C ASN A 269 5.91 4.73 -16.19
N ALA A 270 5.42 3.48 -16.23
CA ALA A 270 6.00 2.43 -17.06
C ALA A 270 5.93 2.75 -18.56
N TYR A 271 4.80 3.29 -19.02
CA TYR A 271 4.64 3.75 -20.41
C TYR A 271 5.52 4.97 -20.72
N MET A 272 5.65 5.87 -19.76
CA MET A 272 6.54 7.04 -19.90
C MET A 272 7.98 6.63 -20.15
N TYR A 273 8.50 5.66 -19.38
CA TYR A 273 9.88 5.20 -19.54
C TYR A 273 10.09 4.34 -20.78
N ALA A 274 9.14 3.44 -21.08
CA ALA A 274 9.27 2.54 -22.20
C ALA A 274 9.03 3.20 -23.55
N ASP A 275 7.93 3.99 -23.67
CA ASP A 275 7.44 4.47 -24.96
C ASP A 275 7.78 5.93 -25.25
N VAL A 276 8.07 6.76 -24.23
CA VAL A 276 8.43 8.17 -24.42
C VAL A 276 9.94 8.40 -24.24
N LEU A 277 10.53 7.79 -23.21
CA LEU A 277 11.97 7.93 -22.95
C LEU A 277 12.81 6.81 -23.59
N GLY A 278 12.18 5.73 -24.07
CA GLY A 278 12.82 4.64 -24.80
C GLY A 278 13.64 3.68 -23.95
N ASP A 279 13.61 3.78 -22.61
CA ASP A 279 14.33 2.89 -21.72
C ASP A 279 13.59 2.63 -20.40
N ILE A 280 12.93 1.49 -20.32
CA ILE A 280 12.18 1.06 -19.11
C ILE A 280 13.10 0.83 -17.90
N SER A 281 14.40 0.56 -18.11
CA SER A 281 15.34 0.31 -17.00
C SER A 281 15.51 1.54 -16.10
N LEU A 282 15.33 2.74 -16.66
CA LEU A 282 15.41 4.00 -15.94
C LEU A 282 14.33 4.14 -14.86
N LEU A 283 13.20 3.42 -14.97
CA LEU A 283 12.15 3.38 -13.95
C LEU A 283 12.69 2.88 -12.60
N SER A 284 13.66 1.97 -12.60
CA SER A 284 14.31 1.48 -11.39
C SER A 284 15.01 2.60 -10.62
N TYR A 285 15.73 3.46 -11.32
CA TYR A 285 16.47 4.57 -10.70
C TYR A 285 15.53 5.63 -10.12
N THR A 286 14.44 5.94 -10.82
CA THR A 286 13.41 6.85 -10.30
C THR A 286 12.77 6.30 -9.03
N SER A 287 12.48 5.01 -9.00
CA SER A 287 11.92 4.34 -7.84
C SER A 287 12.86 4.39 -6.64
N ILE A 288 14.17 4.16 -6.86
CA ILE A 288 15.19 4.27 -5.81
C ILE A 288 15.27 5.70 -5.27
N ILE A 289 15.35 6.72 -6.14
CA ILE A 289 15.42 8.13 -5.72
C ILE A 289 14.20 8.51 -4.90
N SER A 290 13.01 8.21 -5.41
CA SER A 290 11.75 8.54 -4.73
C SER A 290 11.66 7.88 -3.36
N MET A 291 12.06 6.62 -3.25
CA MET A 291 12.01 5.85 -2.03
C MET A 291 13.03 6.32 -1.00
N VAL A 292 14.31 6.49 -1.39
CA VAL A 292 15.37 6.97 -0.50
C VAL A 292 15.03 8.36 0.04
N LEU A 293 14.55 9.25 -0.83
CA LEU A 293 14.16 10.59 -0.43
C LEU A 293 12.97 10.56 0.54
N THR A 294 11.96 9.74 0.28
CA THR A 294 10.83 9.56 1.20
C THR A 294 11.29 9.05 2.56
N MET A 295 12.20 8.07 2.61
CA MET A 295 12.76 7.55 3.87
C MET A 295 13.55 8.62 4.64
N VAL A 296 14.40 9.38 3.96
CA VAL A 296 15.16 10.47 4.58
C VAL A 296 14.23 11.51 5.18
N ILE A 297 13.19 11.93 4.46
CA ILE A 297 12.23 12.91 4.95
C ILE A 297 11.43 12.35 6.14
N LEU A 298 10.99 11.10 6.07
CA LEU A 298 10.26 10.46 7.17
C LEU A 298 11.12 10.31 8.43
N SER A 299 12.42 10.08 8.31
CA SER A 299 13.32 9.98 9.46
C SER A 299 13.46 11.29 10.24
N VAL A 300 13.37 12.41 9.53
CA VAL A 300 13.42 13.77 10.13
C VAL A 300 12.01 14.39 10.32
N ALA A 301 10.95 13.67 9.91
CA ALA A 301 9.58 14.18 9.98
C ALA A 301 9.15 14.66 11.36
N PRO A 302 9.48 14.01 12.50
CA PRO A 302 9.11 14.53 13.82
C PRO A 302 9.66 15.93 14.10
N ALA A 303 10.91 16.19 13.72
CA ALA A 303 11.54 17.51 13.89
C ALA A 303 10.89 18.56 12.98
N ILE A 304 10.58 18.19 11.73
CA ILE A 304 9.89 19.06 10.77
C ILE A 304 8.48 19.36 11.26
N VAL A 305 7.72 18.37 11.72
CA VAL A 305 6.35 18.56 12.25
C VAL A 305 6.36 19.49 13.47
N LYS A 306 7.31 19.31 14.39
CA LYS A 306 7.47 20.19 15.54
C LYS A 306 7.76 21.64 15.13
N ARG A 307 8.65 21.85 14.15
CA ARG A 307 9.04 23.20 13.67
C ARG A 307 7.89 23.91 12.94
N PHE A 308 7.10 23.19 12.14
CA PHE A 308 6.01 23.77 11.35
C PHE A 308 4.64 23.72 12.07
N GLY A 309 4.58 23.15 13.28
CA GLY A 309 3.41 23.18 14.14
C GLY A 309 2.27 22.27 13.68
N GLY A 310 2.58 21.13 13.06
CA GLY A 310 1.60 20.09 12.78
C GLY A 310 1.80 19.31 11.46
N THR A 311 1.37 18.06 11.47
CA THR A 311 1.50 17.12 10.35
C THR A 311 0.80 17.61 9.09
N ALA A 312 -0.42 18.16 9.20
CA ALA A 312 -1.19 18.68 8.07
C ALA A 312 -0.48 19.86 7.36
N ARG A 313 0.25 20.70 8.10
CA ARG A 313 1.04 21.82 7.52
C ARG A 313 2.23 21.32 6.72
N VAL A 314 2.91 20.28 7.24
CA VAL A 314 4.04 19.64 6.53
C VAL A 314 3.56 19.00 5.24
N ILE A 315 2.44 18.26 5.29
CA ILE A 315 1.81 17.65 4.11
C ILE A 315 1.46 18.72 3.06
N ARG A 316 0.85 19.85 3.46
CA ARG A 316 0.55 20.94 2.52
C ARG A 316 1.80 21.51 1.85
N GLY A 317 2.88 21.70 2.60
CA GLY A 317 4.15 22.17 2.03
C GLY A 317 4.74 21.18 1.03
N ALA A 318 4.78 19.89 1.37
CA ALA A 318 5.28 18.85 0.51
C ALA A 318 4.45 18.71 -0.79
N LEU A 319 3.11 18.74 -0.67
CA LEU A 319 2.21 18.71 -1.82
C LEU A 319 2.46 19.90 -2.77
N LEU A 320 2.62 21.12 -2.26
CA LEU A 320 2.92 22.30 -3.09
C LEU A 320 4.25 22.14 -3.85
N ILE A 321 5.30 21.64 -3.19
CA ILE A 321 6.58 21.36 -3.84
C ILE A 321 6.38 20.34 -4.95
N GLY A 322 5.70 19.23 -4.67
CA GLY A 322 5.41 18.18 -5.65
C GLY A 322 4.60 18.70 -6.84
N ILE A 323 3.55 19.51 -6.61
CA ILE A 323 2.73 20.13 -7.65
C ILE A 323 3.59 21.00 -8.57
N VAL A 324 4.39 21.91 -8.01
CA VAL A 324 5.23 22.81 -8.79
C VAL A 324 6.26 22.02 -9.61
N MET A 325 6.90 21.01 -9.02
CA MET A 325 7.89 20.19 -9.73
C MET A 325 7.27 19.40 -10.87
N MET A 326 6.13 18.72 -10.64
CA MET A 326 5.47 17.90 -11.66
C MET A 326 4.88 18.77 -12.79
N ALA A 327 4.25 19.88 -12.44
CA ALA A 327 3.69 20.79 -13.43
C ALA A 327 4.77 21.49 -14.28
N SER A 328 5.87 21.92 -13.64
CA SER A 328 7.02 22.50 -14.37
C SER A 328 7.67 21.49 -15.29
N LEU A 329 7.84 20.25 -14.83
CA LEU A 329 8.41 19.17 -15.62
C LEU A 329 7.52 18.86 -16.84
N PHE A 330 6.21 18.83 -16.66
CA PHE A 330 5.26 18.69 -17.78
C PHE A 330 5.43 19.81 -18.80
N ALA A 331 5.43 21.06 -18.36
CA ALA A 331 5.56 22.22 -19.25
C ALA A 331 6.89 22.17 -20.04
N VAL A 332 7.99 21.81 -19.40
CA VAL A 332 9.30 21.66 -20.07
C VAL A 332 9.27 20.53 -21.09
N MET A 333 8.71 19.36 -20.74
CA MET A 333 8.65 18.19 -21.64
C MET A 333 7.71 18.37 -22.83
N VAL A 334 6.79 19.32 -22.77
CA VAL A 334 5.94 19.71 -23.92
C VAL A 334 6.68 20.70 -24.82
N ALA A 335 7.50 21.57 -24.23
CA ALA A 335 8.20 22.64 -24.96
C ALA A 335 9.53 22.19 -25.62
N MET A 336 10.19 21.19 -25.03
CA MET A 336 11.51 20.70 -25.50
C MET A 336 11.75 19.25 -25.08
N ASP A 337 12.63 18.57 -25.82
CA ASP A 337 13.11 17.25 -25.42
C ASP A 337 14.04 17.37 -24.23
N LEU A 338 13.70 16.68 -23.15
CA LEU A 338 14.49 16.68 -21.92
C LEU A 338 15.33 15.39 -21.83
N PRO A 339 16.60 15.48 -21.42
CA PRO A 339 17.38 14.28 -21.12
C PRO A 339 16.70 13.40 -20.08
N ALA A 340 16.66 12.09 -20.34
CA ALA A 340 15.98 11.12 -19.45
C ALA A 340 16.46 11.20 -17.99
N ILE A 341 17.74 11.51 -17.75
CA ILE A 341 18.29 11.72 -16.40
C ILE A 341 17.65 12.91 -15.69
N ALA A 342 17.44 14.02 -16.40
CA ALA A 342 16.79 15.21 -15.81
C ALA A 342 15.32 14.90 -15.45
N PHE A 343 14.60 14.20 -16.35
CA PHE A 343 13.24 13.71 -16.05
C PHE A 343 13.25 12.82 -14.80
N LEU A 344 14.14 11.84 -14.76
CA LEU A 344 14.28 10.87 -13.66
C LEU A 344 14.44 11.56 -12.30
N ILE A 345 15.35 12.54 -12.20
CA ILE A 345 15.62 13.25 -10.95
C ILE A 345 14.40 14.09 -10.53
N VAL A 346 13.88 14.90 -11.44
CA VAL A 346 12.80 15.85 -11.13
C VAL A 346 11.49 15.09 -10.84
N SER A 347 11.15 14.07 -11.63
CA SER A 347 9.94 13.25 -11.39
C SER A 347 10.06 12.43 -10.11
N GLY A 348 11.22 11.85 -9.82
CA GLY A 348 11.49 11.09 -8.60
C GLY A 348 11.33 11.94 -7.34
N VAL A 349 11.91 13.15 -7.33
CA VAL A 349 11.77 14.10 -6.21
C VAL A 349 10.33 14.61 -6.10
N GLY A 350 9.72 15.02 -7.21
CA GLY A 350 8.35 15.53 -7.23
C GLY A 350 7.35 14.50 -6.72
N PHE A 351 7.49 13.24 -7.16
CA PHE A 351 6.63 12.17 -6.70
C PHE A 351 6.87 11.80 -5.22
N ALA A 352 8.12 11.83 -4.75
CA ALA A 352 8.43 11.62 -3.34
C ALA A 352 7.73 12.65 -2.44
N MET A 353 7.69 13.92 -2.86
CA MET A 353 6.96 14.97 -2.14
C MET A 353 5.45 14.71 -2.09
N ILE A 354 4.85 14.25 -3.18
CA ILE A 354 3.42 13.87 -3.21
C ILE A 354 3.19 12.63 -2.32
N ASN A 355 4.02 11.62 -2.45
CA ASN A 355 3.88 10.35 -1.72
C ASN A 355 4.08 10.51 -0.20
N LEU A 356 4.81 11.54 0.25
CA LEU A 356 4.95 11.86 1.66
C LEU A 356 3.59 12.05 2.34
N SER A 357 2.60 12.63 1.64
CA SER A 357 1.25 12.79 2.16
C SER A 357 0.54 11.46 2.42
N VAL A 358 0.80 10.45 1.58
CA VAL A 358 0.27 9.09 1.73
C VAL A 358 0.88 8.39 2.95
N GLN A 359 2.15 8.64 3.23
CA GLN A 359 2.82 8.03 4.38
C GLN A 359 2.43 8.71 5.70
N MET A 360 2.33 10.04 5.69
CA MET A 360 2.03 10.79 6.92
C MET A 360 0.54 10.84 7.29
N GLN A 361 -0.38 10.49 6.38
CA GLN A 361 -1.83 10.50 6.67
C GLN A 361 -2.23 9.60 7.84
N TRP A 362 -1.51 8.49 8.08
CA TRP A 362 -1.82 7.60 9.19
C TRP A 362 -1.69 8.25 10.57
N GLY A 363 -0.77 9.20 10.73
CA GLY A 363 -0.69 10.03 11.93
C GLY A 363 -1.92 10.93 12.11
N LEU A 364 -2.47 11.44 11.00
CA LEU A 364 -3.67 12.29 11.03
C LEU A 364 -4.94 11.50 11.34
N VAL A 365 -4.99 10.18 11.08
CA VAL A 365 -6.10 9.32 11.54
C VAL A 365 -6.20 9.37 13.05
N GLY A 366 -5.06 9.28 13.76
CA GLY A 366 -5.02 9.42 15.23
C GLY A 366 -5.56 10.78 15.70
N GLU A 367 -5.14 11.89 15.06
CA GLU A 367 -5.66 13.23 15.37
C GLU A 367 -7.19 13.33 15.13
N ALA A 368 -7.71 12.68 14.08
CA ALA A 368 -9.13 12.63 13.78
C ALA A 368 -9.94 11.78 14.80
N ILE A 369 -9.35 10.70 15.32
CA ILE A 369 -9.92 9.87 16.39
C ILE A 369 -10.06 10.69 17.67
N ASP A 370 -8.98 11.37 18.07
CA ASP A 370 -8.97 12.22 19.27
C ASP A 370 -9.99 13.36 19.15
N TYR A 371 -10.08 13.98 17.97
CA TYR A 371 -11.08 15.03 17.72
C TYR A 371 -12.51 14.48 17.77
N ASN A 372 -12.75 13.26 17.27
CA ASN A 372 -14.05 12.61 17.38
C ASN A 372 -14.44 12.34 18.83
N GLU A 373 -13.50 11.89 19.64
CA GLU A 373 -13.71 11.68 21.07
C GLU A 373 -14.03 12.98 21.80
N TYR A 374 -13.31 14.07 21.46
CA TYR A 374 -13.60 15.41 21.97
C TYR A 374 -15.01 15.90 21.64
N LEU A 375 -15.50 15.59 20.41
CA LEU A 375 -16.84 16.00 19.95
C LEU A 375 -17.97 15.16 20.57
N THR A 376 -17.74 13.86 20.74
CA THR A 376 -18.81 12.89 21.05
C THR A 376 -18.75 12.31 22.45
N GLY A 377 -17.63 12.53 23.17
CA GLY A 377 -17.34 11.91 24.45
C GLY A 377 -17.08 10.39 24.37
N LYS A 378 -17.07 9.82 23.16
CA LYS A 378 -16.87 8.38 22.94
C LYS A 378 -15.63 8.13 22.07
N ARG A 379 -14.74 7.26 22.55
CA ARG A 379 -13.58 6.83 21.78
C ARG A 379 -13.98 5.67 20.84
N THR A 380 -14.02 5.95 19.53
CA THR A 380 -14.45 4.99 18.51
C THR A 380 -13.33 4.72 17.52
N GLU A 381 -12.17 4.25 18.02
CA GLU A 381 -10.96 4.02 17.20
C GLU A 381 -11.21 3.06 16.05
N GLY A 382 -11.75 1.89 16.34
CA GLY A 382 -12.01 0.85 15.33
C GLY A 382 -12.94 1.31 14.22
N ALA A 383 -14.00 2.07 14.57
CA ALA A 383 -14.95 2.61 13.60
C ALA A 383 -14.29 3.61 12.64
N ILE A 384 -13.52 4.56 13.17
CA ILE A 384 -12.87 5.61 12.37
C ILE A 384 -11.75 5.01 11.51
N TYR A 385 -10.91 4.16 12.10
CA TYR A 385 -9.82 3.50 11.38
C TYR A 385 -10.36 2.57 10.28
N GLY A 386 -11.36 1.76 10.59
CA GLY A 386 -12.02 0.86 9.63
C GLY A 386 -12.69 1.62 8.49
N THR A 387 -13.38 2.72 8.81
CA THR A 387 -14.01 3.58 7.80
C THR A 387 -12.98 4.26 6.90
N PHE A 388 -11.88 4.74 7.46
CA PHE A 388 -10.77 5.31 6.68
C PHE A 388 -10.13 4.28 5.73
N SER A 389 -9.87 3.07 6.23
CA SER A 389 -9.34 1.97 5.43
C SER A 389 -10.27 1.57 4.30
N LEU A 390 -11.58 1.49 4.56
CA LEU A 390 -12.61 1.23 3.54
C LEU A 390 -12.64 2.33 2.47
N THR A 391 -12.64 3.60 2.89
CA THR A 391 -12.63 4.75 1.98
C THR A 391 -11.43 4.74 1.05
N ARG A 392 -10.25 4.44 1.60
CA ARG A 392 -9.00 4.30 0.85
C ARG A 392 -9.08 3.13 -0.14
N ARG A 393 -9.61 1.98 0.25
CA ARG A 393 -9.76 0.79 -0.59
C ARG A 393 -10.73 1.04 -1.75
N VAL A 394 -11.86 1.70 -1.49
CA VAL A 394 -12.81 2.12 -2.54
C VAL A 394 -12.13 3.06 -3.54
N GLY A 395 -11.40 4.07 -3.06
CA GLY A 395 -10.61 4.97 -3.91
C GLY A 395 -9.60 4.22 -4.79
N GLN A 396 -8.89 3.24 -4.23
CA GLN A 396 -7.92 2.41 -4.96
C GLN A 396 -8.58 1.56 -6.04
N THR A 397 -9.70 0.91 -5.75
CA THR A 397 -10.48 0.09 -6.69
C THR A 397 -10.92 0.89 -7.91
N ILE A 398 -11.53 2.05 -7.67
CA ILE A 398 -11.99 2.95 -8.74
C ILE A 398 -10.80 3.45 -9.56
N SER A 399 -9.72 3.85 -8.90
CA SER A 399 -8.53 4.40 -9.56
C SER A 399 -7.83 3.41 -10.47
N GLN A 400 -7.70 2.15 -10.06
CA GLN A 400 -7.08 1.10 -10.87
C GLN A 400 -7.89 0.82 -12.13
N SER A 401 -9.21 0.69 -12.02
CA SER A 401 -10.09 0.46 -13.17
C SER A 401 -10.10 1.65 -14.14
N LEU A 402 -10.15 2.88 -13.61
CA LEU A 402 -10.10 4.09 -14.44
C LEU A 402 -8.75 4.26 -15.14
N ALA A 403 -7.63 3.95 -14.46
CA ALA A 403 -6.30 4.04 -15.06
C ALA A 403 -6.19 3.20 -16.33
N VAL A 404 -6.71 1.97 -16.30
CA VAL A 404 -6.72 1.08 -17.46
C VAL A 404 -7.59 1.61 -18.59
N LEU A 405 -8.79 2.10 -18.28
CA LEU A 405 -9.65 2.74 -19.31
C LEU A 405 -8.98 3.96 -19.94
N MET A 406 -8.28 4.77 -19.13
CA MET A 406 -7.56 5.94 -19.62
C MET A 406 -6.44 5.55 -20.61
N ILE A 407 -5.74 4.41 -20.41
CA ILE A 407 -4.75 3.94 -21.39
C ILE A 407 -5.40 3.67 -22.75
N GLY A 408 -6.60 3.06 -22.75
CA GLY A 408 -7.38 2.87 -23.98
C GLY A 408 -7.86 4.19 -24.59
N TRP A 409 -8.36 5.12 -23.77
CA TRP A 409 -8.90 6.41 -24.26
C TRP A 409 -7.85 7.35 -24.87
N ILE A 410 -6.59 7.27 -24.41
CA ILE A 410 -5.50 8.06 -25.01
C ILE A 410 -5.03 7.49 -26.37
N GLY A 411 -5.61 6.40 -26.84
CA GLY A 411 -5.26 5.78 -28.11
C GLY A 411 -3.92 5.04 -28.09
N TYR A 412 -3.50 4.51 -26.95
CA TYR A 412 -2.29 3.72 -26.86
C TYR A 412 -2.41 2.44 -27.68
N ASN A 413 -1.45 2.19 -28.59
CA ASN A 413 -1.41 1.02 -29.44
C ASN A 413 -0.22 0.10 -29.07
N PRO A 414 -0.47 -1.05 -28.44
CA PRO A 414 0.58 -2.01 -28.07
C PRO A 414 1.36 -2.57 -29.26
N GLU A 415 0.73 -2.69 -30.44
CA GLU A 415 1.37 -3.24 -31.65
C GLU A 415 2.52 -2.35 -32.14
N LEU A 416 2.37 -1.03 -32.02
CA LEU A 416 3.45 -0.08 -32.37
C LEU A 416 4.67 -0.30 -31.46
N THR A 417 4.43 -0.37 -30.15
CA THR A 417 5.51 -0.62 -29.18
C THR A 417 6.19 -1.97 -29.41
N ASN A 418 5.43 -3.03 -29.62
CA ASN A 418 5.95 -4.38 -29.89
C ASN A 418 6.75 -4.46 -31.19
N SER A 419 6.45 -3.59 -32.15
CA SER A 419 7.16 -3.47 -33.44
C SER A 419 8.33 -2.50 -33.38
N GLY A 420 8.63 -1.89 -32.22
CA GLY A 420 9.66 -0.86 -32.07
C GLY A 420 9.33 0.47 -32.75
N LEU A 421 8.05 0.72 -33.04
CA LEU A 421 7.56 1.96 -33.65
C LEU A 421 7.09 2.93 -32.58
N ALA A 422 7.26 4.23 -32.85
CA ALA A 422 6.79 5.28 -31.94
C ALA A 422 5.25 5.34 -31.91
N GLN A 423 4.72 5.65 -30.74
CA GLN A 423 3.31 5.99 -30.57
C GLN A 423 2.95 7.32 -31.28
N ALA A 424 1.70 7.53 -31.59
CA ALA A 424 1.23 8.79 -32.16
C ALA A 424 1.52 9.98 -31.23
N ASP A 425 1.81 11.16 -31.78
CA ASP A 425 2.16 12.37 -31.00
C ASP A 425 1.10 12.73 -29.94
N GLY A 426 -0.20 12.57 -30.25
CA GLY A 426 -1.29 12.78 -29.32
C GLY A 426 -1.27 11.79 -28.15
N THR A 427 -0.87 10.52 -28.39
CA THR A 427 -0.71 9.51 -27.37
C THR A 427 0.49 9.80 -26.48
N ILE A 428 1.63 10.21 -27.08
CA ILE A 428 2.83 10.63 -26.34
C ILE A 428 2.53 11.81 -25.43
N PHE A 429 1.84 12.86 -25.96
CA PHE A 429 1.40 13.99 -25.15
C PHE A 429 0.49 13.55 -24.00
N SER A 430 -0.44 12.64 -24.27
CA SER A 430 -1.36 12.12 -23.25
C SER A 430 -0.64 11.31 -22.19
N ILE A 431 0.37 10.50 -22.54
CA ILE A 431 1.22 9.78 -21.55
C ILE A 431 1.94 10.79 -20.64
N LYS A 432 2.55 11.84 -21.21
CA LYS A 432 3.20 12.92 -20.44
C LYS A 432 2.19 13.60 -19.49
N PHE A 433 1.00 13.92 -19.98
CA PHE A 433 -0.09 14.53 -19.20
C PHE A 433 -0.53 13.62 -18.03
N MET A 434 -0.82 12.34 -18.31
CA MET A 434 -1.26 11.38 -17.30
C MET A 434 -0.18 11.11 -16.24
N THR A 435 1.09 11.03 -16.64
CA THR A 435 2.20 10.77 -15.72
C THR A 435 2.52 11.97 -14.83
N LEU A 436 2.42 13.19 -15.33
CA LEU A 436 2.94 14.37 -14.62
C LEU A 436 1.80 15.27 -14.10
N LEU A 437 0.85 15.63 -14.96
CA LEU A 437 -0.13 16.66 -14.62
C LEU A 437 -1.31 16.10 -13.82
N VAL A 438 -1.77 14.89 -14.10
CA VAL A 438 -2.87 14.27 -13.33
C VAL A 438 -2.49 14.05 -11.86
N PRO A 439 -1.31 13.51 -11.50
CA PRO A 439 -0.87 13.46 -10.10
C PRO A 439 -0.72 14.85 -9.46
N ALA A 440 -0.27 15.86 -10.21
CA ALA A 440 -0.20 17.24 -9.72
C ALA A 440 -1.58 17.82 -9.43
N ILE A 441 -2.57 17.58 -10.28
CA ILE A 441 -3.97 17.99 -10.06
C ILE A 441 -4.57 17.27 -8.85
N ALA A 442 -4.32 15.96 -8.71
CA ALA A 442 -4.75 15.21 -7.54
C ALA A 442 -4.08 15.74 -6.26
N ALA A 443 -2.78 16.06 -6.32
CA ALA A 443 -2.07 16.68 -5.20
C ALA A 443 -2.65 18.07 -4.85
N LEU A 444 -3.09 18.86 -5.84
CA LEU A 444 -3.77 20.14 -5.62
C LEU A 444 -5.13 19.96 -4.93
N GLY A 445 -5.92 18.98 -5.35
CA GLY A 445 -7.17 18.60 -4.68
C GLY A 445 -6.94 18.15 -3.24
N SER A 446 -5.92 17.33 -3.02
CA SER A 446 -5.47 16.91 -1.69
C SER A 446 -5.03 18.10 -0.82
N TRP A 447 -4.23 19.00 -1.37
CA TRP A 447 -3.84 20.24 -0.70
C TRP A 447 -5.05 21.09 -0.31
N ALA A 448 -6.02 21.20 -1.19
CA ALA A 448 -7.27 21.93 -0.92
C ALA A 448 -8.08 21.30 0.23
N CYS A 449 -8.11 19.97 0.35
CA CYS A 449 -8.72 19.30 1.50
C CYS A 449 -8.08 19.72 2.83
N PHE A 450 -6.75 19.73 2.89
CA PHE A 450 -6.02 20.16 4.07
C PHE A 450 -6.04 21.67 4.31
N LYS A 451 -6.23 22.49 3.27
CA LYS A 451 -6.29 23.95 3.40
C LYS A 451 -7.65 24.45 3.84
N PHE A 452 -8.74 23.88 3.28
CA PHE A 452 -10.09 24.42 3.43
C PHE A 452 -11.02 23.59 4.30
N ILE A 453 -10.79 22.27 4.39
CA ILE A 453 -11.69 21.38 5.13
C ILE A 453 -11.08 20.96 6.47
N TRP A 454 -9.78 20.65 6.53
CA TRP A 454 -9.09 20.27 7.76
C TRP A 454 -9.14 21.41 8.78
N ASN A 455 -9.54 21.10 10.02
CA ASN A 455 -9.77 22.12 11.05
C ASN A 455 -8.94 21.96 12.33
N ILE A 456 -8.14 20.88 12.47
CA ILE A 456 -7.31 20.65 13.66
C ILE A 456 -6.01 21.48 13.52
N GLU A 457 -6.14 22.80 13.67
CA GLU A 457 -5.02 23.75 13.62
C GLU A 457 -5.19 24.89 14.64
N GLY A 458 -4.08 25.56 14.98
CA GLY A 458 -4.08 26.72 15.87
C GLY A 458 -4.78 26.44 17.20
N GLY A 459 -5.66 27.32 17.61
CA GLY A 459 -6.33 27.26 18.92
C GLY A 459 -7.18 26.00 19.16
N LEU A 460 -7.69 25.33 18.11
CA LEU A 460 -8.38 24.06 18.29
C LEU A 460 -7.39 22.95 18.64
N ARG A 461 -6.21 22.95 18.00
CA ARG A 461 -5.14 22.00 18.33
C ARG A 461 -4.67 22.17 19.76
N ASP A 462 -4.48 23.41 20.20
CA ASP A 462 -4.07 23.71 21.58
C ASP A 462 -5.11 23.24 22.60
N LYS A 463 -6.40 23.46 22.31
CA LYS A 463 -7.50 22.95 23.13
C LYS A 463 -7.53 21.42 23.22
N LEU A 464 -7.31 20.72 22.10
CA LEU A 464 -7.25 19.25 22.08
C LEU A 464 -6.05 18.72 22.88
N THR A 465 -4.91 19.40 22.82
CA THR A 465 -3.74 19.02 23.62
C THR A 465 -4.03 19.18 25.10
N LEU A 466 -4.53 20.34 25.54
CA LEU A 466 -4.90 20.58 26.94
C LEU A 466 -5.97 19.60 27.44
N TRP A 467 -6.94 19.27 26.59
CA TRP A 467 -7.98 18.31 26.95
C TRP A 467 -7.40 16.88 27.12
N LYS A 468 -6.40 16.49 26.32
CA LYS A 468 -5.69 15.22 26.48
C LYS A 468 -4.86 15.19 27.77
N ASP A 469 -4.11 16.26 28.04
CA ASP A 469 -3.26 16.36 29.22
C ASP A 469 -4.11 16.28 30.50
N SER A 470 -5.29 16.93 30.55
CA SER A 470 -6.22 16.84 31.69
C SER A 470 -6.72 15.41 31.94
N LYS A 471 -7.00 14.63 30.88
CA LYS A 471 -7.37 13.21 31.02
C LYS A 471 -6.24 12.33 31.57
N THR A 472 -5.00 12.65 31.23
CA THR A 472 -3.84 11.88 31.70
C THR A 472 -3.57 12.17 33.17
N GLU A 473 -3.71 13.42 33.60
CA GLU A 473 -3.60 13.83 35.03
C GLU A 473 -4.69 13.20 35.91
N ASP A 474 -5.94 13.07 35.40
CA ASP A 474 -7.03 12.41 36.12
C ASP A 474 -6.77 10.91 36.32
N VAL A 475 -6.06 10.25 35.42
CA VAL A 475 -5.70 8.81 35.51
C VAL A 475 -4.53 8.60 36.46
N GLU A 476 -3.50 9.45 36.46
CA GLU A 476 -2.35 9.38 37.37
C GLU A 476 -2.74 9.73 38.82
N GLY A 477 -3.76 10.56 39.00
CA GLY A 477 -4.30 10.89 40.33
C GLY A 477 -5.10 9.77 41.01
N PHE A 478 -5.47 8.71 40.31
CA PHE A 478 -6.29 7.59 40.84
C PHE A 478 -5.48 6.40 41.37
N ASP A 479 -4.19 6.29 41.03
CA ASP A 479 -3.30 5.21 41.51
C ASP A 479 -2.64 5.50 42.88
N GLY A 480 -3.10 6.50 43.58
CA GLY A 480 -2.50 7.03 44.82
C GLY A 480 -3.39 7.02 46.08
N LYS A 481 -4.39 6.10 46.20
CA LYS A 481 -5.01 5.82 47.52
C LYS A 481 -5.57 4.42 47.62
#